data_e04acbadb28bcd540f1dcf9073deccf9
#
_entry.id   e04acbadb28bcd540f1dcf9073deccf9
#
_cell.length_a   1.000
_cell.length_b   1.000
_cell.length_c   1.000
_cell.angle_alpha   90.00
_cell.angle_beta   90.00
_cell.angle_gamma   90.00
#
_symmetry.space_group_name_H-M   'P 1'
#
loop_
_entity.id
_entity.type
_entity.pdbx_description
1 polymer ?
#
loop_
_entity_poly.entity_id
_entity_poly.type
_entity_poly.pdbx_seq_one_letter_code
_entity_poly.pdbx_strand_id
1 'polypeptide(L)'
;MKNLAFALAVGMTWASYSVAADDLCSVAPANCRVLKEDAKVRVLEFTARKGDRTPMHSHPAYVVYIVKAGISRFTLADGTSFVRNPKDGEAFINPPVVHAEECLADQIAILVELKQ
;
A
#
# COMPACT_ATOMS: atom_id res chain seq x y z
N MET A 1 -22.34 8.84 40.02
CA MET A 1 -22.20 8.82 39.59
C MET A 1 -21.99 8.85 38.46
N LYS A 2 -21.99 9.00 38.29
CA LYS A 2 -21.86 9.17 37.42
C LYS A 2 -21.02 9.07 36.55
N ASN A 3 -20.59 9.01 36.40
CA ASN A 3 -19.89 8.91 35.59
C ASN A 3 -19.47 8.28 34.78
N LEU A 4 -19.66 8.06 34.93
CA LEU A 4 -19.36 7.36 34.37
C LEU A 4 -19.25 7.21 33.18
N ALA A 5 -19.50 7.35 33.17
CA ALA A 5 -19.53 7.24 32.19
C ALA A 5 -18.83 7.61 31.36
N PHE A 6 -18.54 7.92 31.44
CA PHE A 6 -18.04 8.26 30.67
C PHE A 6 -17.18 7.79 30.16
N ALA A 7 -16.99 7.78 30.50
CA ALA A 7 -16.19 7.40 30.12
C ALA A 7 -16.29 6.66 29.18
N LEU A 8 -16.53 6.42 29.27
CA LEU A 8 -16.73 5.75 28.51
C LEU A 8 -16.62 5.88 27.39
N ALA A 9 -16.99 6.21 27.39
CA ALA A 9 -17.23 6.40 26.25
C ALA A 9 -16.22 6.51 25.43
N VAL A 10 -15.78 6.92 25.77
CA VAL A 10 -14.83 7.23 25.26
C VAL A 10 -14.18 6.31 24.58
N GLY A 11 -13.81 5.59 25.16
CA GLY A 11 -13.02 4.77 24.61
C GLY A 11 -13.34 4.28 23.37
N MET A 12 -14.34 3.98 23.19
CA MET A 12 -14.66 3.31 22.14
C MET A 12 -14.47 3.87 20.90
N THR A 13 -14.55 5.01 20.87
CA THR A 13 -14.60 5.58 19.60
C THR A 13 -13.38 5.41 18.82
N TRP A 14 -12.32 5.29 19.48
CA TRP A 14 -11.17 5.32 18.77
C TRP A 14 -10.88 4.24 17.94
N ALA A 15 -11.26 3.21 18.27
CA ALA A 15 -10.93 2.08 17.50
C ALA A 15 -11.21 2.27 16.05
N SER A 16 -12.23 2.98 15.75
CA SER A 16 -12.61 3.07 14.38
C SER A 16 -11.69 3.90 13.56
N TYR A 17 -10.93 4.75 14.15
CA TYR A 17 -10.17 5.62 13.34
C TYR A 17 -8.90 5.05 12.89
N SER A 18 -8.42 4.12 13.59
CA SER A 18 -7.13 3.60 13.30
C SER A 18 -7.07 2.79 12.05
N VAL A 19 -8.19 2.54 11.43
CA VAL A 19 -8.17 1.67 10.30
C VAL A 19 -7.71 2.28 9.02
N ALA A 20 -7.76 3.57 8.90
CA ALA A 20 -7.39 4.18 7.65
C ALA A 20 -5.89 4.14 7.49
N ALA A 21 -5.41 3.65 6.39
CA ALA A 21 -4.01 3.69 6.02
C ALA A 21 -3.84 4.68 4.88
N ASP A 22 -2.73 5.39 4.86
CA ASP A 22 -2.44 6.35 3.83
C ASP A 22 -2.05 5.64 2.54
N ASP A 23 -2.08 6.37 1.43
CA ASP A 23 -1.69 5.82 0.15
C ASP A 23 -0.17 5.72 0.02
N LEU A 24 0.26 4.95 -0.96
CA LEU A 24 1.68 4.61 -1.15
C LEU A 24 2.56 5.84 -1.29
N CYS A 25 2.21 6.78 -2.16
CA CYS A 25 3.07 7.93 -2.40
C CYS A 25 3.16 8.85 -1.19
N SER A 26 2.14 8.85 -0.31
CA SER A 26 2.19 9.64 0.92
C SER A 26 3.18 9.06 1.93
N VAL A 27 3.23 7.75 2.05
CA VAL A 27 4.09 7.12 3.05
C VAL A 27 5.49 6.80 2.53
N ALA A 28 5.66 6.72 1.22
CA ALA A 28 6.94 6.39 0.61
C ALA A 28 7.27 7.33 -0.54
N PRO A 29 7.36 8.63 -0.28
CA PRO A 29 7.59 9.61 -1.35
C PRO A 29 8.92 9.43 -2.09
N ALA A 30 9.89 8.80 -1.48
CA ALA A 30 11.16 8.53 -2.14
C ALA A 30 11.07 7.40 -3.15
N ASN A 31 10.03 6.57 -3.05
CA ASN A 31 9.88 5.38 -3.89
C ASN A 31 8.72 5.50 -4.87
N CYS A 32 7.85 6.49 -4.69
CA CYS A 32 6.59 6.55 -5.42
C CYS A 32 6.40 7.93 -6.03
N ARG A 33 6.04 7.95 -7.31
CA ARG A 33 5.83 9.19 -8.03
C ARG A 33 4.55 9.10 -8.86
N VAL A 34 3.69 10.11 -8.75
CA VAL A 34 2.47 10.15 -9.56
C VAL A 34 2.85 10.62 -10.97
N LEU A 35 2.59 9.79 -11.96
CA LEU A 35 2.88 10.11 -13.36
C LEU A 35 1.71 10.83 -14.01
N LYS A 36 0.49 10.40 -13.69
CA LYS A 36 -0.72 10.94 -14.28
C LYS A 36 -1.89 10.62 -13.38
N GLU A 37 -2.86 11.52 -13.34
CA GLU A 37 -4.04 11.31 -12.54
C GLU A 37 -5.24 12.06 -13.13
N ASP A 38 -6.39 11.42 -13.14
CA ASP A 38 -7.64 12.06 -13.49
C ASP A 38 -8.73 11.57 -12.53
N ALA A 39 -10.01 11.79 -12.87
CA ALA A 39 -11.09 11.41 -11.99
C ALA A 39 -11.24 9.89 -11.84
N LYS A 40 -10.68 9.11 -12.74
CA LYS A 40 -10.91 7.66 -12.79
C LYS A 40 -9.71 6.83 -12.39
N VAL A 41 -8.50 7.30 -12.69
CA VAL A 41 -7.30 6.50 -12.44
C VAL A 41 -6.18 7.37 -11.91
N ARG A 42 -5.26 6.73 -11.21
CA ARG A 42 -4.00 7.34 -10.80
C ARG A 42 -2.88 6.42 -11.21
N VAL A 43 -1.97 6.92 -12.03
CA VAL A 43 -0.84 6.14 -12.54
C VAL A 43 0.39 6.51 -11.74
N LEU A 44 1.01 5.51 -11.13
CA LEU A 44 2.17 5.68 -10.26
C LEU A 44 3.36 4.93 -10.82
N GLU A 45 4.54 5.47 -10.60
CA GLU A 45 5.78 4.72 -10.78
C GLU A 45 6.35 4.40 -9.41
N PHE A 46 6.63 3.13 -9.18
CA PHE A 46 7.24 2.66 -7.95
C PHE A 46 8.63 2.14 -8.26
N THR A 47 9.63 2.68 -7.55
CA THR A 47 11.02 2.27 -7.69
C THR A 47 11.56 1.95 -6.32
N ALA A 48 12.13 0.78 -6.14
CA ALA A 48 12.69 0.39 -4.86
C ALA A 48 14.02 -0.33 -5.06
N ARG A 49 14.89 -0.16 -4.11
CA ARG A 49 16.18 -0.86 -4.05
C ARG A 49 16.15 -1.89 -2.96
N LYS A 50 16.98 -2.89 -3.07
CA LYS A 50 17.11 -3.90 -2.04
C LYS A 50 17.31 -3.24 -0.69
N GLY A 51 16.49 -3.62 0.27
CA GLY A 51 16.52 -3.08 1.62
C GLY A 51 15.52 -1.98 1.88
N ASP A 52 14.94 -1.37 0.83
CA ASP A 52 13.93 -0.35 1.02
C ASP A 52 12.68 -0.97 1.65
N ARG A 53 12.07 -0.23 2.56
CA ARG A 53 10.84 -0.65 3.22
C ARG A 53 9.80 0.42 3.06
N THR A 54 8.61 0.03 2.62
CA THR A 54 7.48 0.93 2.58
C THR A 54 6.55 0.59 3.74
N PRO A 55 6.20 1.59 4.55
CA PRO A 55 5.30 1.35 5.69
C PRO A 55 3.93 0.89 5.21
N MET A 56 3.12 0.45 6.15
CA MET A 56 1.76 0.04 5.86
C MET A 56 1.03 1.16 5.11
N HIS A 57 0.42 0.80 3.99
CA HIS A 57 -0.31 1.72 3.13
C HIS A 57 -1.46 1.00 2.45
N SER A 58 -2.37 1.77 1.85
CA SER A 58 -3.54 1.20 1.20
C SER A 58 -3.54 1.49 -0.29
N HIS A 59 -4.13 0.58 -1.04
CA HIS A 59 -4.45 0.77 -2.45
C HIS A 59 -5.93 0.47 -2.67
N PRO A 60 -6.60 1.22 -3.54
CA PRO A 60 -7.87 0.74 -4.11
C PRO A 60 -7.55 -0.43 -5.04
N ALA A 61 -8.52 -0.96 -5.74
CA ALA A 61 -8.24 -1.96 -6.78
C ALA A 61 -7.23 -1.37 -7.75
N TYR A 62 -6.27 -2.16 -8.19
CA TYR A 62 -5.20 -1.61 -9.02
C TYR A 62 -4.55 -2.67 -9.90
N VAL A 63 -3.91 -2.18 -10.96
CA VAL A 63 -3.13 -3.00 -11.89
C VAL A 63 -1.66 -2.69 -11.65
N VAL A 64 -0.82 -3.70 -11.68
CA VAL A 64 0.64 -3.55 -11.61
C VAL A 64 1.25 -4.09 -12.88
N TYR A 65 2.12 -3.30 -13.50
CA TYR A 65 2.95 -3.76 -14.61
C TYR A 65 4.41 -3.74 -14.16
N ILE A 66 5.09 -4.86 -14.28
CA ILE A 66 6.48 -5.02 -13.85
C ILE A 66 7.40 -4.56 -14.98
N VAL A 67 8.03 -3.41 -14.79
CA VAL A 67 9.00 -2.89 -15.76
C VAL A 67 10.34 -3.60 -15.58
N LYS A 68 10.80 -3.66 -14.33
CA LYS A 68 12.02 -4.38 -13.97
C LYS A 68 11.70 -5.24 -12.76
N ALA A 69 11.80 -6.53 -12.93
CA ALA A 69 11.46 -7.47 -11.88
C ALA A 69 12.46 -7.41 -10.73
N GLY A 70 11.93 -7.38 -9.53
CA GLY A 70 12.67 -7.57 -8.30
C GLY A 70 11.96 -8.61 -7.48
N ILE A 71 12.24 -8.61 -6.19
CA ILE A 71 11.63 -9.53 -5.24
C ILE A 71 11.14 -8.71 -4.08
N SER A 72 9.91 -8.95 -3.63
CA SER A 72 9.33 -8.21 -2.52
C SER A 72 8.71 -9.15 -1.50
N ARG A 73 8.84 -8.79 -0.23
CA ARG A 73 8.07 -9.41 0.83
C ARG A 73 6.97 -8.46 1.21
N PHE A 74 5.73 -8.92 1.09
CA PHE A 74 4.56 -8.15 1.50
C PHE A 74 4.09 -8.64 2.85
N THR A 75 3.63 -7.72 3.69
CA THR A 75 3.01 -8.04 4.96
C THR A 75 1.63 -7.40 4.98
N LEU A 76 0.61 -8.22 5.17
CA LEU A 76 -0.77 -7.76 5.22
C LEU A 76 -1.10 -7.17 6.58
N ALA A 77 -2.24 -6.48 6.68
CA ALA A 77 -2.66 -5.84 7.91
C ALA A 77 -2.82 -6.83 9.08
N ASP A 78 -3.12 -8.09 8.79
CA ASP A 78 -3.27 -9.11 9.83
C ASP A 78 -1.92 -9.75 10.24
N GLY A 79 -0.82 -9.28 9.67
CA GLY A 79 0.51 -9.79 9.99
C GLY A 79 1.00 -10.93 9.11
N THR A 80 0.14 -11.47 8.26
CA THR A 80 0.53 -12.51 7.32
C THR A 80 1.49 -11.94 6.30
N SER A 81 2.51 -12.69 5.92
CA SER A 81 3.44 -12.21 4.90
C SER A 81 3.70 -13.27 3.83
N PHE A 82 4.10 -12.81 2.67
CA PHE A 82 4.45 -13.68 1.55
C PHE A 82 5.45 -12.96 0.64
N VAL A 83 6.15 -13.73 -0.18
CA VAL A 83 7.16 -13.20 -1.11
C VAL A 83 6.62 -13.32 -2.52
N ARG A 84 6.82 -12.26 -3.30
CA ARG A 84 6.47 -12.26 -4.70
C ARG A 84 7.73 -12.06 -5.53
N ASN A 85 7.87 -12.90 -6.56
CA ASN A 85 9.04 -12.89 -7.43
C ASN A 85 8.57 -12.90 -8.88
N PRO A 86 8.08 -11.76 -9.38
CA PRO A 86 7.54 -11.67 -10.75
C PRO A 86 8.63 -11.64 -11.80
N LYS A 87 8.22 -11.59 -13.06
CA LYS A 87 9.11 -11.45 -14.20
C LYS A 87 8.89 -10.12 -14.89
N ASP A 88 9.91 -9.65 -15.59
CA ASP A 88 9.79 -8.44 -16.42
C ASP A 88 8.62 -8.58 -17.37
N GLY A 89 7.81 -7.53 -17.47
CA GLY A 89 6.67 -7.50 -18.38
C GLY A 89 5.42 -8.18 -17.85
N GLU A 90 5.47 -8.76 -16.68
CA GLU A 90 4.31 -9.40 -16.08
C GLU A 90 3.35 -8.35 -15.53
N ALA A 91 2.05 -8.64 -15.58
CA ALA A 91 1.02 -7.75 -15.06
C ALA A 91 0.12 -8.48 -14.10
N PHE A 92 -0.39 -7.75 -13.11
CA PHE A 92 -1.29 -8.29 -12.10
C PHE A 92 -2.48 -7.37 -11.93
N ILE A 93 -3.65 -7.96 -11.70
CA ILE A 93 -4.85 -7.22 -11.30
C ILE A 93 -5.08 -7.56 -9.83
N ASN A 94 -5.10 -6.56 -8.99
CA ASN A 94 -5.19 -6.75 -7.55
C ASN A 94 -6.44 -6.09 -6.99
N PRO A 95 -7.09 -6.73 -6.01
CA PRO A 95 -8.18 -6.09 -5.28
C PRO A 95 -7.61 -5.02 -4.34
N PRO A 96 -8.47 -4.22 -3.70
CA PRO A 96 -8.00 -3.30 -2.68
C PRO A 96 -7.23 -4.05 -1.60
N VAL A 97 -6.20 -3.41 -1.08
CA VAL A 97 -5.34 -4.06 -0.09
C VAL A 97 -4.73 -3.03 0.84
N VAL A 98 -4.42 -3.45 2.05
CA VAL A 98 -3.61 -2.72 3.01
C VAL A 98 -2.42 -3.60 3.33
N HIS A 99 -1.22 -3.12 3.05
CA HIS A 99 -0.01 -3.90 3.23
C HIS A 99 1.23 -3.02 3.40
N ALA A 100 2.31 -3.64 3.85
CA ALA A 100 3.64 -3.07 3.85
C ALA A 100 4.49 -3.90 2.90
N GLU A 101 5.61 -3.35 2.46
CA GLU A 101 6.48 -4.04 1.52
C GLU A 101 7.94 -3.85 1.90
N GLU A 102 8.71 -4.93 1.80
CA GLU A 102 10.17 -4.88 1.90
C GLU A 102 10.75 -5.32 0.56
N CYS A 103 11.60 -4.49 -0.03
CA CYS A 103 12.24 -4.81 -1.30
C CYS A 103 13.46 -5.70 -1.04
N LEU A 104 13.46 -6.88 -1.62
CA LEU A 104 14.55 -7.85 -1.48
C LEU A 104 15.48 -7.85 -2.68
N ALA A 105 15.04 -7.27 -3.81
CA ALA A 105 15.87 -7.07 -5.00
C ALA A 105 15.29 -5.87 -5.75
N ASP A 106 16.18 -5.04 -6.33
CA ASP A 106 15.80 -3.80 -7.00
C ASP A 106 14.68 -4.01 -8.01
N GLN A 107 13.74 -3.07 -8.05
CA GLN A 107 12.57 -3.21 -8.91
C GLN A 107 12.03 -1.87 -9.39
N ILE A 108 11.32 -1.91 -10.51
CA ILE A 108 10.57 -0.79 -11.05
C ILE A 108 9.22 -1.33 -11.51
N ALA A 109 8.13 -0.70 -11.08
CA ALA A 109 6.79 -1.09 -11.46
C ALA A 109 5.95 0.14 -11.75
N ILE A 110 4.96 -0.04 -12.62
CA ILE A 110 3.93 0.96 -12.87
C ILE A 110 2.65 0.42 -12.24
N LEU A 111 1.99 1.24 -11.45
CA LEU A 111 0.71 0.91 -10.85
C LEU A 111 -0.36 1.81 -11.44
N VAL A 112 -1.51 1.23 -11.73
CA VAL A 112 -2.68 2.00 -12.14
C VAL A 112 -3.75 1.75 -11.10
N GLU A 113 -3.98 2.74 -10.25
CA GLU A 113 -5.00 2.65 -9.21
C GLU A 113 -6.34 3.11 -9.77
N LEU A 114 -7.37 2.33 -9.54
CA LEU A 114 -8.71 2.58 -10.07
C LEU A 114 -9.52 3.32 -9.01
N LYS A 115 -9.86 4.57 -9.32
CA LYS A 115 -10.67 5.35 -8.40
C LYS A 115 -12.13 4.94 -8.50
N GLN A 116 -12.82 5.01 -7.39
CA GLN A 116 -14.23 4.67 -7.33
C GLN A 116 -15.11 5.88 -7.55
#